data_a35e09b7600c913b319f8ff42c879aa7
#
_entry.id   a35e09b7600c913b319f8ff42c879aa7
#
_cell.length_a   1.000
_cell.length_b   1.000
_cell.length_c   1.000
_cell.angle_alpha   90.00
_cell.angle_beta   90.00
_cell.angle_gamma   90.00
#
_symmetry.space_group_name_H-M   'P 1'
#
loop_
_entity.id
_entity.type
_entity.pdbx_description
1 polymer ?
#
loop_
_entity_poly.entity_id
_entity_poly.type
_entity_poly.pdbx_seq_one_letter_code
_entity_poly.pdbx_strand_id
1 'polypeptide(L)'
;MADKKTTPEGGARGGGKAAAARTKAASVKTPAAKAEKVTAKAPPKPAKKAVARPVTRAVAPRPQPRAEAPTREPREKIEARPLPTAPAGFAPVIAANGDASGSVELPASLATSKQRTGVLFQAFQAARANARVGTAATKNRARVAGGGAKPWRQKGTGRARQGSTRAPHWRHGGVVFGPNGRTYWQRIPERMRKAAFGEAFASRAAEGRVIVFDEIGGLSERPRSAEVYDWLARIGDTGKTVIVGADLNESHGRAVANLTDVELRSVGSLRLVDVLGAETVLVARPALELLAARADVAAVRKGVMG
;
A
#
# COMPACT_ATOMS: atom_id res chain seq x y z
N MET A 1 -66.86 -9.53 -29.94
CA MET A 1 -66.87 -10.85 -29.31
C MET A 1 -65.78 -10.82 -28.27
N ALA A 2 -66.03 -10.43 -27.03
CA ALA A 2 -66.54 -11.30 -25.93
C ALA A 2 -65.51 -12.44 -25.71
N ASP A 3 -64.89 -12.63 -24.57
CA ASP A 3 -65.41 -12.64 -23.22
C ASP A 3 -64.27 -12.80 -22.18
N LYS A 4 -64.46 -12.19 -21.02
CA LYS A 4 -64.42 -12.66 -19.65
C LYS A 4 -63.03 -12.98 -19.04
N LYS A 5 -62.54 -12.15 -18.12
CA LYS A 5 -62.89 -12.07 -16.68
C LYS A 5 -62.87 -13.42 -15.95
N THR A 6 -61.87 -13.60 -15.11
CA THR A 6 -62.06 -14.22 -13.78
C THR A 6 -60.90 -13.94 -12.85
N THR A 7 -61.17 -13.17 -11.82
CA THR A 7 -60.51 -13.21 -10.50
C THR A 7 -61.16 -14.35 -9.70
N PRO A 8 -60.51 -14.94 -8.74
CA PRO A 8 -61.13 -15.04 -7.44
C PRO A 8 -60.30 -14.52 -6.27
N GLU A 9 -61.04 -13.93 -5.40
CA GLU A 9 -60.76 -13.55 -4.04
C GLU A 9 -60.43 -14.74 -3.12
N GLY A 10 -59.78 -14.36 -2.05
CA GLY A 10 -60.24 -14.77 -0.72
C GLY A 10 -59.35 -15.78 -0.01
N GLY A 11 -58.89 -15.44 1.15
CA GLY A 11 -58.68 -16.44 2.16
C GLY A 11 -57.60 -16.15 3.22
N ALA A 12 -58.04 -15.48 4.29
CA ALA A 12 -57.82 -15.80 5.69
C ALA A 12 -56.37 -15.76 6.29
N ARG A 13 -56.10 -14.72 7.02
CA ARG A 13 -55.89 -14.62 8.49
C ARG A 13 -55.39 -15.93 9.15
N GLY A 14 -54.16 -15.92 9.61
CA GLY A 14 -53.59 -16.86 10.57
C GLY A 14 -52.57 -16.14 11.45
N GLY A 15 -53.03 -15.58 12.57
CA GLY A 15 -52.22 -14.98 13.60
C GLY A 15 -51.49 -16.06 14.41
N GLY A 16 -50.16 -16.07 14.37
CA GLY A 16 -49.32 -16.84 15.27
C GLY A 16 -48.61 -15.91 16.25
N LYS A 17 -49.20 -15.76 17.45
CA LYS A 17 -48.55 -15.18 18.63
C LYS A 17 -47.43 -16.13 19.09
N ALA A 18 -46.18 -15.82 18.83
CA ALA A 18 -45.06 -16.46 19.52
C ALA A 18 -44.83 -15.73 20.84
N ALA A 19 -45.07 -16.41 21.93
CA ALA A 19 -44.85 -15.97 23.31
C ALA A 19 -43.37 -15.87 23.60
N ALA A 20 -42.92 -14.68 23.94
CA ALA A 20 -41.58 -14.48 24.49
C ALA A 20 -41.52 -14.99 25.93
N ALA A 21 -40.80 -16.07 26.15
CA ALA A 21 -40.47 -16.57 27.48
C ALA A 21 -39.48 -15.63 28.17
N ARG A 22 -39.98 -14.87 29.15
CA ARG A 22 -39.17 -14.12 30.09
C ARG A 22 -38.52 -15.08 31.07
N THR A 23 -37.24 -15.36 30.90
CA THR A 23 -36.40 -15.98 31.94
C THR A 23 -36.12 -14.95 33.03
N LYS A 24 -36.70 -15.16 34.21
CA LYS A 24 -36.40 -14.44 35.43
C LYS A 24 -34.98 -14.80 35.89
N ALA A 25 -34.04 -13.88 35.79
CA ALA A 25 -32.75 -14.00 36.46
C ALA A 25 -32.95 -13.74 37.95
N ALA A 26 -32.63 -14.74 38.75
CA ALA A 26 -32.66 -14.67 40.20
C ALA A 26 -31.59 -13.70 40.71
N SER A 27 -32.01 -12.73 41.50
CA SER A 27 -31.15 -11.80 42.22
C SER A 27 -30.48 -12.53 43.39
N VAL A 28 -29.20 -12.78 43.31
CA VAL A 28 -28.36 -13.21 44.43
C VAL A 28 -28.07 -11.99 45.32
N LYS A 29 -28.66 -11.98 46.50
CA LYS A 29 -28.35 -11.02 47.54
C LYS A 29 -26.98 -11.34 48.16
N THR A 30 -26.00 -10.48 47.92
CA THR A 30 -24.73 -10.48 48.65
C THR A 30 -24.92 -9.77 50.01
N PRO A 31 -24.44 -10.33 51.10
CA PRO A 31 -24.57 -9.69 52.41
C PRO A 31 -23.59 -8.53 52.56
N ALA A 32 -24.10 -7.43 53.09
CA ALA A 32 -23.33 -6.23 53.41
C ALA A 32 -22.23 -6.51 54.44
N ALA A 33 -20.98 -6.46 54.03
CA ALA A 33 -19.85 -6.44 54.96
C ALA A 33 -19.69 -5.03 55.55
N LYS A 34 -19.71 -4.94 56.87
CA LYS A 34 -19.43 -3.74 57.66
C LYS A 34 -18.07 -3.15 57.29
N ALA A 35 -18.07 -1.92 56.79
CA ALA A 35 -16.82 -1.18 56.57
C ALA A 35 -16.28 -0.71 57.94
N GLU A 36 -15.21 -1.33 58.42
CA GLU A 36 -14.36 -0.79 59.43
C GLU A 36 -13.56 0.40 58.87
N LYS A 37 -13.68 1.54 59.54
CA LYS A 37 -12.86 2.73 59.27
C LYS A 37 -11.40 2.45 59.63
N VAL A 38 -10.61 2.08 58.69
CA VAL A 38 -9.14 2.11 58.78
C VAL A 38 -8.69 3.55 58.54
N THR A 39 -8.28 4.23 59.58
CA THR A 39 -7.61 5.53 59.51
C THR A 39 -6.26 5.36 58.83
N ALA A 40 -6.19 5.77 57.57
CA ALA A 40 -4.95 5.77 56.82
C ALA A 40 -3.98 6.79 57.42
N LYS A 41 -2.95 6.30 58.09
CA LYS A 41 -1.79 7.06 58.55
C LYS A 41 -1.01 7.51 57.34
N ALA A 42 -0.78 8.82 57.19
CA ALA A 42 -0.03 9.39 56.08
C ALA A 42 1.36 8.75 55.93
N PRO A 43 1.85 8.51 54.71
CA PRO A 43 3.18 7.93 54.51
C PRO A 43 4.27 8.90 54.99
N PRO A 44 5.36 8.38 55.60
CA PRO A 44 6.47 9.22 56.10
C PRO A 44 7.18 9.88 54.90
N LYS A 45 7.53 11.16 55.06
CA LYS A 45 8.34 11.92 54.08
C LYS A 45 9.64 11.16 53.81
N PRO A 46 10.05 11.05 52.53
CA PRO A 46 11.30 10.36 52.17
C PRO A 46 12.49 11.12 52.82
N ALA A 47 13.31 10.39 53.56
CA ALA A 47 14.54 10.87 54.12
C ALA A 47 15.46 11.39 53.00
N LYS A 48 16.05 12.56 53.23
CA LYS A 48 17.05 13.16 52.32
C LYS A 48 18.17 12.12 52.09
N LYS A 49 18.25 11.57 50.90
CA LYS A 49 19.36 10.69 50.50
C LYS A 49 20.65 11.48 50.59
N ALA A 50 21.60 10.96 51.37
CA ALA A 50 22.94 11.45 51.46
C ALA A 50 23.55 11.54 50.06
N VAL A 51 24.19 12.68 49.77
CA VAL A 51 24.90 12.94 48.51
C VAL A 51 26.00 11.88 48.38
N ALA A 52 25.80 10.94 47.46
CA ALA A 52 26.81 9.96 47.13
C ALA A 52 28.04 10.68 46.52
N ARG A 53 29.20 10.41 47.10
CA ARG A 53 30.50 10.85 46.57
C ARG A 53 30.59 10.49 45.07
N PRO A 54 31.18 11.35 44.21
CA PRO A 54 31.35 11.02 42.81
C PRO A 54 32.24 9.77 42.70
N VAL A 55 31.62 8.70 42.19
CA VAL A 55 32.37 7.52 41.76
C VAL A 55 33.17 7.99 40.57
N THR A 56 34.48 8.04 40.70
CA THR A 56 35.41 8.25 39.61
C THR A 56 35.18 7.15 38.60
N ARG A 57 34.43 7.49 37.53
CA ARG A 57 34.17 6.61 36.40
C ARG A 57 35.52 6.27 35.79
N ALA A 58 35.96 5.02 35.95
CA ALA A 58 37.17 4.53 35.25
C ALA A 58 37.04 4.90 33.78
N VAL A 59 37.95 5.71 33.27
CA VAL A 59 38.02 6.08 31.86
C VAL A 59 38.31 4.79 31.12
N ALA A 60 37.30 4.34 30.32
CA ALA A 60 37.47 3.21 29.43
C ALA A 60 38.71 3.47 28.54
N PRO A 61 39.59 2.47 28.33
CA PRO A 61 40.74 2.65 27.48
C PRO A 61 40.30 3.18 26.13
N ARG A 62 40.96 4.22 25.62
CA ARG A 62 40.74 4.76 24.29
C ARG A 62 40.69 3.61 23.28
N PRO A 63 39.64 3.50 22.44
CA PRO A 63 39.65 2.49 21.38
C PRO A 63 40.91 2.69 20.55
N GLN A 64 41.68 1.63 20.46
CA GLN A 64 42.87 1.63 19.58
C GLN A 64 42.43 1.97 18.17
N PRO A 65 43.19 2.73 17.38
CA PRO A 65 42.87 3.02 16.00
C PRO A 65 42.64 1.67 15.31
N ARG A 66 41.40 1.50 14.83
CA ARG A 66 40.97 0.33 14.06
C ARG A 66 41.97 0.19 12.90
N ALA A 67 42.64 -0.97 12.79
CA ALA A 67 43.49 -1.26 11.66
C ALA A 67 42.85 -0.76 10.37
N GLU A 68 43.57 0.03 9.59
CA GLU A 68 43.07 0.62 8.36
C GLU A 68 42.46 -0.49 7.52
N ALA A 69 41.18 -0.35 7.24
CA ALA A 69 40.48 -1.28 6.35
C ALA A 69 41.25 -1.26 5.01
N PRO A 70 41.46 -2.43 4.37
CA PRO A 70 42.15 -2.47 3.11
C PRO A 70 41.55 -1.45 2.16
N THR A 71 42.35 -0.52 1.66
CA THR A 71 41.93 0.50 0.70
C THR A 71 41.34 -0.23 -0.49
N ARG A 72 39.99 -0.15 -0.62
CA ARG A 72 39.34 -0.71 -1.80
C ARG A 72 39.82 0.08 -3.01
N GLU A 73 40.39 -0.63 -3.96
CA GLU A 73 40.72 -0.03 -5.26
C GLU A 73 39.46 0.71 -5.80
N PRO A 74 39.65 1.93 -6.32
CA PRO A 74 38.56 2.66 -6.91
C PRO A 74 37.95 1.79 -8.02
N ARG A 75 36.64 1.50 -7.94
CA ARG A 75 35.94 0.80 -9.01
C ARG A 75 36.10 1.59 -10.30
N GLU A 76 36.51 0.90 -11.36
CA GLU A 76 36.52 1.50 -12.69
C GLU A 76 35.15 2.10 -12.99
N LYS A 77 35.13 3.36 -13.36
CA LYS A 77 33.90 4.02 -13.78
C LYS A 77 33.46 3.40 -15.09
N ILE A 78 32.41 2.59 -15.05
CA ILE A 78 31.79 2.04 -16.25
C ILE A 78 31.23 3.23 -17.01
N GLU A 79 31.70 3.45 -18.23
CA GLU A 79 31.18 4.51 -19.11
C GLU A 79 29.71 4.20 -19.44
N ALA A 80 28.85 5.23 -19.30
CA ALA A 80 27.43 5.09 -19.61
C ALA A 80 27.25 4.79 -21.10
N ARG A 81 26.79 3.59 -21.44
CA ARG A 81 26.48 3.17 -22.79
C ARG A 81 25.06 3.56 -23.15
N PRO A 82 24.77 3.92 -24.42
CA PRO A 82 23.40 4.08 -24.87
C PRO A 82 22.63 2.75 -24.76
N LEU A 83 21.35 2.82 -24.43
CA LEU A 83 20.51 1.63 -24.36
C LEU A 83 20.43 0.93 -25.74
N PRO A 84 20.41 -0.41 -25.78
CA PRO A 84 20.21 -1.15 -27.01
C PRO A 84 18.81 -0.84 -27.57
N THR A 85 18.73 -0.54 -28.86
CA THR A 85 17.49 -0.23 -29.55
C THR A 85 17.04 -1.39 -30.42
N ALA A 86 15.73 -1.62 -30.52
CA ALA A 86 15.14 -2.62 -31.41
C ALA A 86 14.07 -1.96 -32.31
N PRO A 87 13.71 -2.59 -33.42
CA PRO A 87 12.61 -2.10 -34.28
C PRO A 87 11.28 -2.11 -33.55
N ALA A 88 10.32 -1.34 -34.07
CA ALA A 88 8.99 -1.24 -33.48
C ALA A 88 8.30 -2.62 -33.36
N GLY A 89 7.77 -2.93 -32.19
CA GLY A 89 7.15 -4.23 -31.88
C GLY A 89 8.12 -5.29 -31.36
N PHE A 90 9.42 -4.99 -31.34
CA PHE A 90 10.46 -5.87 -30.80
C PHE A 90 11.10 -5.25 -29.57
N ALA A 91 11.61 -6.08 -28.69
CA ALA A 91 12.45 -5.65 -27.57
C ALA A 91 13.84 -6.24 -27.72
N PRO A 92 14.89 -5.46 -27.42
CA PRO A 92 16.27 -5.98 -27.42
C PRO A 92 16.41 -7.03 -26.32
N VAL A 93 17.18 -8.10 -26.63
CA VAL A 93 17.53 -9.14 -25.68
C VAL A 93 18.94 -8.90 -25.19
N ILE A 94 19.11 -8.96 -23.89
CA ILE A 94 20.41 -8.82 -23.24
C ILE A 94 20.85 -10.17 -22.70
N ALA A 95 22.09 -10.52 -22.98
CA ALA A 95 22.75 -11.67 -22.42
C ALA A 95 23.20 -11.41 -20.96
N ALA A 96 23.61 -12.46 -20.27
CA ALA A 96 24.12 -12.39 -18.92
C ALA A 96 25.29 -11.39 -18.74
N ASN A 97 26.08 -11.15 -19.78
CA ASN A 97 27.20 -10.21 -19.79
C ASN A 97 26.79 -8.73 -19.89
N GLY A 98 25.50 -8.44 -20.13
CA GLY A 98 25.00 -7.08 -20.37
C GLY A 98 25.07 -6.63 -21.83
N ASP A 99 25.55 -7.46 -22.75
CA ASP A 99 25.60 -7.16 -24.18
C ASP A 99 24.31 -7.55 -24.90
N ALA A 100 23.93 -6.79 -25.93
CA ALA A 100 22.76 -7.10 -26.75
C ALA A 100 23.01 -8.37 -27.58
N SER A 101 22.17 -9.39 -27.40
CA SER A 101 22.28 -10.68 -28.10
C SER A 101 21.28 -10.86 -29.23
N GLY A 102 20.32 -9.93 -29.40
CA GLY A 102 19.31 -10.02 -30.43
C GLY A 102 18.06 -9.20 -30.11
N SER A 103 16.95 -9.57 -30.73
CA SER A 103 15.63 -8.96 -30.45
C SER A 103 14.55 -10.05 -30.41
N VAL A 104 13.55 -9.88 -29.56
CA VAL A 104 12.39 -10.75 -29.41
C VAL A 104 11.13 -9.96 -29.72
N GLU A 105 10.22 -10.59 -30.49
CA GLU A 105 8.90 -10.01 -30.75
C GLU A 105 8.08 -9.89 -29.47
N LEU A 106 7.55 -8.70 -29.21
CA LEU A 106 6.65 -8.47 -28.08
C LEU A 106 5.22 -8.93 -28.43
N PRO A 107 4.52 -9.62 -27.53
CA PRO A 107 3.12 -9.95 -27.70
C PRO A 107 2.29 -8.72 -28.03
N ALA A 108 1.34 -8.81 -28.97
CA ALA A 108 0.53 -7.69 -29.43
C ALA A 108 -0.22 -6.94 -28.31
N SER A 109 -0.54 -7.63 -27.21
CA SER A 109 -1.16 -7.04 -26.03
C SER A 109 -0.23 -6.08 -25.28
N LEU A 110 1.08 -6.19 -25.45
CA LEU A 110 2.13 -5.39 -24.81
C LEU A 110 2.85 -4.45 -25.77
N ALA A 111 2.81 -4.74 -27.09
CA ALA A 111 3.49 -3.96 -28.10
C ALA A 111 2.63 -2.82 -28.69
N THR A 112 1.30 -3.02 -28.79
CA THR A 112 0.41 -2.10 -29.51
C THR A 112 -0.27 -1.12 -28.56
N SER A 113 0.15 0.15 -28.57
CA SER A 113 -0.55 1.23 -27.91
C SER A 113 -1.82 1.61 -28.66
N LYS A 114 -2.93 1.69 -27.95
CA LYS A 114 -4.23 2.16 -28.47
C LYS A 114 -4.55 3.57 -28.02
N GLN A 115 -3.56 4.28 -27.48
CA GLN A 115 -3.64 5.66 -27.00
C GLN A 115 -4.80 5.92 -26.00
N ARG A 116 -5.05 4.97 -25.12
CA ARG A 116 -6.14 5.05 -24.13
C ARG A 116 -5.74 5.82 -22.89
N THR A 117 -5.28 7.05 -23.05
CA THR A 117 -4.78 7.90 -21.95
C THR A 117 -5.79 8.09 -20.83
N GLY A 118 -7.08 8.23 -21.14
CA GLY A 118 -8.14 8.37 -20.13
C GLY A 118 -8.30 7.14 -19.22
N VAL A 119 -8.21 5.93 -19.81
CA VAL A 119 -8.27 4.66 -19.05
C VAL A 119 -7.04 4.50 -18.18
N LEU A 120 -5.87 4.83 -18.73
CA LEU A 120 -4.59 4.81 -18.01
C LEU A 120 -4.63 5.75 -16.80
N PHE A 121 -5.10 6.98 -17.00
CA PHE A 121 -5.20 8.00 -15.95
C PHE A 121 -6.14 7.58 -14.82
N GLN A 122 -7.34 7.07 -15.15
CA GLN A 122 -8.28 6.58 -14.14
C GLN A 122 -7.71 5.41 -13.34
N ALA A 123 -7.04 4.47 -14.01
CA ALA A 123 -6.40 3.34 -13.35
C ALA A 123 -5.25 3.77 -12.43
N PHE A 124 -4.46 4.74 -12.87
CA PHE A 124 -3.38 5.34 -12.07
C PHE A 124 -3.93 6.06 -10.84
N GLN A 125 -4.95 6.91 -11.00
CA GLN A 125 -5.58 7.60 -9.87
C GLN A 125 -6.15 6.64 -8.84
N ALA A 126 -6.84 5.59 -9.29
CA ALA A 126 -7.37 4.60 -8.37
C ALA A 126 -6.26 3.80 -7.67
N ALA A 127 -5.19 3.44 -8.35
CA ALA A 127 -4.04 2.79 -7.72
C ALA A 127 -3.42 3.68 -6.63
N ARG A 128 -3.27 4.98 -6.89
CA ARG A 128 -2.80 5.98 -5.92
C ARG A 128 -3.77 6.16 -4.74
N ALA A 129 -5.07 6.23 -5.04
CA ALA A 129 -6.11 6.37 -4.01
C ALA A 129 -6.18 5.14 -3.11
N ASN A 130 -6.08 3.93 -3.68
CA ASN A 130 -6.13 2.67 -2.95
C ASN A 130 -4.91 2.45 -2.05
N ALA A 131 -3.77 3.03 -2.37
CA ALA A 131 -2.58 3.03 -1.52
C ALA A 131 -2.71 3.96 -0.30
N ARG A 132 -3.65 4.92 -0.35
CA ARG A 132 -3.84 5.90 0.72
C ARG A 132 -4.63 5.31 1.88
N VAL A 133 -4.03 5.29 3.06
CA VAL A 133 -4.67 4.84 4.29
C VAL A 133 -5.19 6.05 5.06
N GLY A 134 -6.51 6.09 5.32
CA GLY A 134 -7.17 7.18 6.05
C GLY A 134 -7.18 6.95 7.57
N THR A 135 -6.02 6.92 8.22
CA THR A 135 -5.89 6.61 9.65
C THR A 135 -6.18 7.80 10.57
N ALA A 136 -6.02 9.03 10.06
CA ALA A 136 -6.27 10.22 10.85
C ALA A 136 -7.77 10.45 11.09
N ALA A 137 -8.16 10.67 12.35
CA ALA A 137 -9.54 10.98 12.71
C ALA A 137 -9.58 12.02 13.84
N THR A 138 -10.54 12.93 13.73
CA THR A 138 -10.85 13.90 14.78
C THR A 138 -12.26 13.66 15.33
N LYS A 139 -12.48 14.05 16.58
CA LYS A 139 -13.80 13.96 17.20
C LYS A 139 -14.64 15.16 16.79
N ASN A 140 -15.77 14.91 16.11
CA ASN A 140 -16.79 15.91 15.89
C ASN A 140 -17.64 16.14 17.15
N ARG A 141 -18.57 17.12 17.13
CA ARG A 141 -19.43 17.43 18.28
C ARG A 141 -20.15 16.23 18.87
N ALA A 142 -20.51 15.25 18.06
CA ALA A 142 -21.21 14.05 18.54
C ALA A 142 -20.30 13.08 19.30
N ARG A 143 -19.01 13.01 18.92
CA ARG A 143 -18.02 12.06 19.47
C ARG A 143 -17.25 12.60 20.69
N VAL A 144 -17.32 13.92 20.95
CA VAL A 144 -16.68 14.50 22.15
C VAL A 144 -17.52 14.16 23.38
N ALA A 145 -16.87 13.73 24.47
CA ALA A 145 -17.52 13.43 25.73
C ALA A 145 -18.00 14.73 26.43
N GLY A 146 -19.07 14.65 27.21
CA GLY A 146 -19.64 15.78 27.97
C GLY A 146 -20.75 16.54 27.24
N GLY A 147 -21.15 17.70 27.74
CA GLY A 147 -22.05 18.67 27.09
C GLY A 147 -23.50 18.20 26.81
N GLY A 148 -24.04 17.24 27.57
CA GLY A 148 -25.42 16.75 27.43
C GLY A 148 -26.44 17.81 27.86
N ALA A 149 -26.17 18.55 28.94
CA ALA A 149 -27.04 19.60 29.41
C ALA A 149 -26.83 20.92 28.63
N LYS A 150 -27.92 21.68 28.45
CA LYS A 150 -27.84 23.02 27.89
C LYS A 150 -27.15 23.96 28.89
N PRO A 151 -26.13 24.75 28.49
CA PRO A 151 -25.36 25.58 29.42
C PRO A 151 -26.20 26.59 30.22
N TRP A 152 -27.20 27.21 29.56
CA TRP A 152 -28.15 28.14 30.18
C TRP A 152 -29.47 28.18 29.41
N ARG A 153 -30.50 28.78 30.03
CA ARG A 153 -31.81 28.98 29.42
C ARG A 153 -31.76 29.81 28.14
N GLN A 154 -32.72 29.63 27.23
CA GLN A 154 -32.75 30.21 25.89
C GLN A 154 -32.82 31.75 25.86
N LYS A 155 -33.49 32.35 26.83
CA LYS A 155 -33.73 33.80 26.94
C LYS A 155 -33.51 34.27 28.40
N GLY A 156 -33.30 35.57 28.61
CA GLY A 156 -33.26 36.18 29.95
C GLY A 156 -31.88 36.00 30.68
N THR A 157 -30.80 35.77 29.97
CA THR A 157 -29.43 35.67 30.56
C THR A 157 -28.48 36.76 30.05
N GLY A 158 -28.87 37.59 29.10
CA GLY A 158 -27.99 38.58 28.46
C GLY A 158 -26.84 38.02 27.65
N ARG A 159 -26.69 36.68 27.62
CA ARG A 159 -25.59 35.98 26.93
C ARG A 159 -26.04 35.43 25.57
N ALA A 160 -25.08 35.22 24.67
CA ALA A 160 -25.34 34.57 23.39
C ALA A 160 -25.94 33.16 23.61
N ARG A 161 -26.88 32.78 22.77
CA ARG A 161 -27.57 31.49 22.86
C ARG A 161 -26.61 30.33 22.62
N GLN A 162 -26.61 29.35 23.49
CA GLN A 162 -25.74 28.15 23.39
C GLN A 162 -26.54 26.86 23.57
N GLY A 163 -26.28 25.87 22.73
CA GLY A 163 -26.92 24.56 22.81
C GLY A 163 -26.11 23.50 23.53
N SER A 164 -24.79 23.55 23.41
CA SER A 164 -23.89 22.57 24.00
C SER A 164 -22.48 23.12 24.15
N THR A 165 -21.78 22.77 25.20
CA THR A 165 -20.36 23.08 25.42
C THR A 165 -19.41 22.31 24.49
N ARG A 166 -19.92 21.29 23.76
CA ARG A 166 -19.17 20.56 22.73
C ARG A 166 -19.13 21.25 21.38
N ALA A 167 -19.81 22.40 21.23
CA ALA A 167 -19.82 23.12 19.97
C ALA A 167 -18.39 23.58 19.57
N PRO A 168 -18.08 23.68 18.25
CA PRO A 168 -16.71 23.92 17.77
C PRO A 168 -16.08 25.22 18.29
N HIS A 169 -16.90 26.23 18.58
CA HIS A 169 -16.42 27.52 19.11
C HIS A 169 -16.07 27.47 20.62
N TRP A 170 -16.38 26.37 21.28
CA TRP A 170 -15.97 26.18 22.67
C TRP A 170 -14.60 25.54 22.75
N ARG A 171 -13.81 25.95 23.75
CA ARG A 171 -12.55 25.26 24.07
C ARG A 171 -12.85 23.79 24.38
N HIS A 172 -12.07 22.88 23.82
CA HIS A 172 -12.30 21.43 23.89
C HIS A 172 -13.59 20.95 23.17
N GLY A 173 -14.23 21.78 22.37
CA GLY A 173 -15.35 21.38 21.50
C GLY A 173 -14.90 20.47 20.34
N GLY A 174 -15.86 19.98 19.56
CA GLY A 174 -15.59 19.12 18.42
C GLY A 174 -15.03 19.89 17.22
N VAL A 175 -14.25 19.21 16.39
CA VAL A 175 -13.74 19.73 15.11
C VAL A 175 -14.80 19.54 14.03
N VAL A 176 -15.05 20.57 13.19
CA VAL A 176 -16.11 20.52 12.16
C VAL A 176 -15.67 19.75 10.94
N PHE A 177 -14.60 20.19 10.28
CA PHE A 177 -14.10 19.64 9.01
C PHE A 177 -12.76 18.89 9.17
N GLY A 178 -12.58 18.23 10.30
CA GLY A 178 -11.39 17.42 10.53
C GLY A 178 -11.40 16.09 9.77
N PRO A 179 -10.27 15.41 9.71
CA PRO A 179 -10.19 14.09 9.12
C PRO A 179 -11.12 13.12 9.87
N ASN A 180 -11.80 12.26 9.12
CA ASN A 180 -12.84 11.37 9.68
C ASN A 180 -12.54 9.87 9.51
N GLY A 181 -11.31 9.51 9.07
CA GLY A 181 -10.93 8.11 8.87
C GLY A 181 -11.66 7.44 7.69
N ARG A 182 -12.02 8.21 6.65
CA ARG A 182 -12.67 7.65 5.47
C ARG A 182 -11.72 6.75 4.68
N THR A 183 -12.27 5.75 4.01
CA THR A 183 -11.56 4.95 3.01
C THR A 183 -11.47 5.71 1.69
N TYR A 184 -10.33 5.57 1.01
CA TYR A 184 -10.09 6.16 -0.31
C TYR A 184 -10.19 5.13 -1.42
N TRP A 185 -10.66 3.93 -1.10
CA TRP A 185 -10.73 2.82 -2.03
C TRP A 185 -11.65 3.11 -3.22
N GLN A 186 -11.12 2.88 -4.42
CA GLN A 186 -11.83 3.04 -5.70
C GLN A 186 -11.82 1.71 -6.45
N ARG A 187 -12.99 1.25 -6.85
CA ARG A 187 -13.15 0.05 -7.66
C ARG A 187 -13.06 0.42 -9.15
N ILE A 188 -12.24 -0.33 -9.87
CA ILE A 188 -12.14 -0.23 -11.34
C ILE A 188 -12.53 -1.58 -11.93
N PRO A 189 -13.31 -1.60 -13.04
CA PRO A 189 -13.60 -2.81 -13.80
C PRO A 189 -12.30 -3.52 -14.22
N GLU A 190 -12.30 -4.84 -14.18
CA GLU A 190 -11.11 -5.63 -14.50
C GLU A 190 -10.62 -5.39 -15.94
N ARG A 191 -11.55 -5.24 -16.88
CA ARG A 191 -11.21 -4.89 -18.27
C ARG A 191 -10.44 -3.58 -18.40
N MET A 192 -10.83 -2.56 -17.64
CA MET A 192 -10.11 -1.28 -17.60
C MET A 192 -8.71 -1.44 -17.02
N ARG A 193 -8.59 -2.22 -15.94
CA ARG A 193 -7.30 -2.47 -15.27
C ARG A 193 -6.33 -3.19 -16.21
N LYS A 194 -6.78 -4.24 -16.90
CA LYS A 194 -5.98 -4.97 -17.89
C LYS A 194 -5.60 -4.09 -19.08
N ALA A 195 -6.56 -3.33 -19.62
CA ALA A 195 -6.32 -2.40 -20.70
C ALA A 195 -5.32 -1.31 -20.33
N ALA A 196 -5.41 -0.74 -19.13
CA ALA A 196 -4.47 0.26 -18.64
C ALA A 196 -3.06 -0.32 -18.47
N PHE A 197 -2.94 -1.56 -17.98
CA PHE A 197 -1.66 -2.23 -17.81
C PHE A 197 -0.99 -2.49 -19.18
N GLY A 198 -1.72 -3.02 -20.16
CA GLY A 198 -1.21 -3.21 -21.51
C GLY A 198 -0.79 -1.90 -22.17
N GLU A 199 -1.57 -0.83 -22.00
CA GLU A 199 -1.26 0.51 -22.52
C GLU A 199 0.02 1.10 -21.94
N ALA A 200 0.21 0.96 -20.60
CA ALA A 200 1.43 1.43 -19.93
C ALA A 200 2.69 0.71 -20.46
N PHE A 201 2.57 -0.60 -20.67
CA PHE A 201 3.66 -1.40 -21.23
C PHE A 201 3.95 -1.02 -22.69
N ALA A 202 2.90 -0.91 -23.51
CA ALA A 202 3.02 -0.53 -24.92
C ALA A 202 3.62 0.87 -25.10
N SER A 203 3.31 1.80 -24.21
CA SER A 203 3.93 3.14 -24.20
C SER A 203 5.44 3.04 -23.97
N ARG A 204 5.89 2.25 -22.96
CA ARG A 204 7.32 2.03 -22.72
C ARG A 204 8.01 1.26 -23.87
N ALA A 205 7.31 0.32 -24.48
CA ALA A 205 7.81 -0.39 -25.64
C ALA A 205 8.00 0.55 -26.85
N ALA A 206 7.06 1.46 -27.09
CA ALA A 206 7.15 2.47 -28.15
C ALA A 206 8.32 3.45 -27.94
N GLU A 207 8.66 3.73 -26.67
CA GLU A 207 9.83 4.54 -26.28
C GLU A 207 11.16 3.77 -26.37
N GLY A 208 11.14 2.47 -26.71
CA GLY A 208 12.33 1.59 -26.71
C GLY A 208 12.89 1.31 -25.31
N ARG A 209 12.07 1.48 -24.28
CA ARG A 209 12.45 1.34 -22.87
C ARG A 209 12.08 -0.02 -22.25
N VAL A 210 11.65 -0.98 -23.07
CA VAL A 210 11.42 -2.37 -22.65
C VAL A 210 12.56 -3.23 -23.17
N ILE A 211 13.23 -3.92 -22.26
CA ILE A 211 14.39 -4.75 -22.55
C ILE A 211 14.14 -6.14 -22.00
N VAL A 212 14.47 -7.17 -22.78
CA VAL A 212 14.31 -8.58 -22.38
C VAL A 212 15.65 -9.12 -21.96
N PHE A 213 15.69 -9.95 -20.94
CA PHE A 213 16.88 -10.69 -20.54
C PHE A 213 16.55 -12.18 -20.37
N ASP A 214 17.50 -13.03 -20.70
CA ASP A 214 17.33 -14.48 -20.57
C ASP A 214 17.55 -14.90 -19.11
N GLU A 215 18.64 -14.43 -18.51
CA GLU A 215 18.97 -14.68 -17.12
C GLU A 215 19.36 -13.34 -16.45
N ILE A 216 19.07 -13.22 -15.17
CA ILE A 216 19.53 -12.05 -14.41
C ILE A 216 21.05 -12.19 -14.28
N GLY A 217 21.70 -11.61 -15.25
CA GLY A 217 23.13 -11.46 -15.48
C GLY A 217 24.11 -12.19 -14.59
N GLY A 218 24.33 -13.48 -14.85
CA GLY A 218 25.39 -14.23 -14.14
C GLY A 218 25.30 -14.19 -12.61
N LEU A 219 24.13 -13.81 -12.08
CA LEU A 219 23.92 -13.71 -10.65
C LEU A 219 24.04 -15.11 -10.04
N SER A 220 25.02 -15.25 -9.17
CA SER A 220 25.19 -16.42 -8.33
C SER A 220 23.88 -16.73 -7.57
N GLU A 221 23.72 -17.94 -7.05
CA GLU A 221 22.57 -18.27 -6.18
C GLU A 221 22.35 -17.24 -5.04
N ARG A 222 23.38 -16.50 -4.68
CA ARG A 222 23.37 -15.42 -3.68
C ARG A 222 24.00 -14.15 -4.24
N PRO A 223 23.31 -13.41 -5.12
CA PRO A 223 23.87 -12.23 -5.75
C PRO A 223 24.13 -11.11 -4.73
N ARG A 224 25.20 -10.35 -4.99
CA ARG A 224 25.51 -9.14 -4.23
C ARG A 224 24.95 -7.92 -4.95
N SER A 225 24.57 -6.90 -4.20
CA SER A 225 24.10 -5.62 -4.77
C SER A 225 25.10 -5.02 -5.76
N ALA A 226 26.39 -5.27 -5.56
CA ALA A 226 27.45 -4.84 -6.45
C ALA A 226 27.38 -5.50 -7.83
N GLU A 227 27.10 -6.80 -7.88
CA GLU A 227 26.99 -7.56 -9.13
C GLU A 227 25.79 -7.07 -9.95
N VAL A 228 24.65 -6.82 -9.27
CA VAL A 228 23.45 -6.25 -9.93
C VAL A 228 23.74 -4.86 -10.46
N TYR A 229 24.43 -4.03 -9.69
CA TYR A 229 24.81 -2.69 -10.13
C TYR A 229 25.71 -2.72 -11.35
N ASP A 230 26.77 -3.55 -11.31
CA ASP A 230 27.73 -3.68 -12.40
C ASP A 230 27.05 -4.24 -13.68
N TRP A 231 26.09 -5.15 -13.53
CA TRP A 231 25.29 -5.65 -14.64
C TRP A 231 24.41 -4.54 -15.26
N LEU A 232 23.68 -3.79 -14.45
CA LEU A 232 22.87 -2.66 -14.94
C LEU A 232 23.73 -1.59 -15.63
N ALA A 233 24.89 -1.28 -15.07
CA ALA A 233 25.82 -0.32 -15.66
C ALA A 233 26.37 -0.78 -17.02
N ARG A 234 26.54 -2.09 -17.25
CA ARG A 234 26.93 -2.65 -18.57
C ARG A 234 25.80 -2.53 -19.59
N ILE A 235 24.53 -2.66 -19.18
CA ILE A 235 23.38 -2.48 -20.07
C ILE A 235 23.33 -1.05 -20.61
N GLY A 236 23.63 -0.07 -19.77
CA GLY A 236 23.63 1.34 -20.15
C GLY A 236 22.90 2.23 -19.14
N ASP A 237 22.52 3.43 -19.59
CA ASP A 237 21.76 4.37 -18.76
C ASP A 237 20.28 3.95 -18.67
N THR A 238 20.02 3.04 -17.74
CA THR A 238 18.67 2.50 -17.53
C THR A 238 17.76 3.44 -16.72
N GLY A 239 18.31 4.44 -16.04
CA GLY A 239 17.57 5.33 -15.14
C GLY A 239 16.84 4.55 -14.05
N LYS A 240 15.65 5.00 -13.70
CA LYS A 240 14.79 4.27 -12.76
C LYS A 240 14.26 2.99 -13.40
N THR A 241 14.68 1.84 -12.89
CA THR A 241 14.50 0.53 -13.52
C THR A 241 13.58 -0.38 -12.70
N VAL A 242 12.66 -1.06 -13.39
CA VAL A 242 11.89 -2.17 -12.82
C VAL A 242 12.32 -3.47 -13.48
N ILE A 243 12.78 -4.43 -12.67
CA ILE A 243 13.14 -5.77 -13.11
C ILE A 243 11.96 -6.71 -12.83
N VAL A 244 11.48 -7.39 -13.86
CA VAL A 244 10.35 -8.31 -13.78
C VAL A 244 10.82 -9.73 -14.03
N GLY A 245 10.75 -10.57 -13.00
CA GLY A 245 11.08 -12.00 -13.11
C GLY A 245 9.84 -12.89 -13.00
N ALA A 246 9.91 -14.08 -13.58
CA ALA A 246 8.91 -15.14 -13.38
C ALA A 246 9.12 -15.79 -12.02
N ASP A 247 10.33 -16.29 -11.80
CA ASP A 247 10.74 -16.94 -10.55
C ASP A 247 11.82 -16.09 -9.85
N LEU A 248 11.43 -15.49 -8.73
CA LEU A 248 12.30 -14.62 -7.96
C LEU A 248 12.59 -15.25 -6.60
N ASN A 249 13.85 -15.51 -6.33
CA ASN A 249 14.31 -15.96 -5.04
C ASN A 249 14.42 -14.78 -4.05
N GLU A 250 14.30 -15.05 -2.77
CA GLU A 250 14.47 -14.04 -1.71
C GLU A 250 15.88 -13.39 -1.75
N SER A 251 16.90 -14.14 -2.16
CA SER A 251 18.26 -13.65 -2.34
C SER A 251 18.36 -12.53 -3.39
N HIS A 252 17.64 -12.65 -4.52
CA HIS A 252 17.55 -11.61 -5.54
C HIS A 252 16.89 -10.34 -4.98
N GLY A 253 15.80 -10.50 -4.20
CA GLY A 253 15.16 -9.38 -3.52
C GLY A 253 16.09 -8.62 -2.59
N ARG A 254 16.90 -9.33 -1.82
CA ARG A 254 17.87 -8.72 -0.90
C ARG A 254 18.99 -7.99 -1.63
N ALA A 255 19.44 -8.52 -2.76
CA ALA A 255 20.51 -7.90 -3.57
C ALA A 255 20.07 -6.56 -4.16
N VAL A 256 18.79 -6.46 -4.59
CA VAL A 256 18.21 -5.26 -5.21
C VAL A 256 17.75 -4.23 -4.16
N ALA A 257 17.34 -4.67 -2.98
CA ALA A 257 16.73 -3.80 -1.96
C ALA A 257 17.59 -2.59 -1.54
N ASN A 258 18.91 -2.67 -1.69
CA ASN A 258 19.83 -1.58 -1.37
C ASN A 258 20.02 -0.57 -2.53
N LEU A 259 19.51 -0.87 -3.71
CA LEU A 259 19.61 0.01 -4.88
C LEU A 259 18.36 0.91 -4.92
N THR A 260 18.58 2.22 -4.88
CA THR A 260 17.47 3.22 -4.78
C THR A 260 16.65 3.32 -6.05
N ASP A 261 17.27 3.12 -7.21
CA ASP A 261 16.66 3.33 -8.52
C ASP A 261 16.21 2.03 -9.19
N VAL A 262 16.25 0.91 -8.47
CA VAL A 262 15.92 -0.41 -8.99
C VAL A 262 14.85 -1.07 -8.14
N GLU A 263 13.77 -1.49 -8.76
CA GLU A 263 12.72 -2.26 -8.12
C GLU A 263 12.62 -3.66 -8.74
N LEU A 264 12.63 -4.71 -7.92
CA LEU A 264 12.41 -6.07 -8.36
C LEU A 264 10.97 -6.49 -8.09
N ARG A 265 10.27 -6.98 -9.11
CA ARG A 265 8.88 -7.42 -9.03
C ARG A 265 8.66 -8.77 -9.72
N SER A 266 7.86 -9.62 -9.10
CA SER A 266 7.32 -10.78 -9.82
C SER A 266 6.18 -10.34 -10.74
N VAL A 267 5.87 -11.13 -11.75
CA VAL A 267 4.76 -10.87 -12.67
C VAL A 267 3.44 -10.61 -11.93
N GLY A 268 3.16 -11.37 -10.86
CA GLY A 268 1.96 -11.19 -10.04
C GLY A 268 1.93 -9.91 -9.22
N SER A 269 3.07 -9.48 -8.68
CA SER A 269 3.19 -8.31 -7.81
C SER A 269 3.40 -6.98 -8.55
N LEU A 270 3.73 -7.02 -9.85
CA LEU A 270 3.96 -5.84 -10.68
C LEU A 270 2.70 -4.97 -10.75
N ARG A 271 2.77 -3.72 -10.36
CA ARG A 271 1.66 -2.78 -10.39
C ARG A 271 1.78 -1.82 -11.56
N LEU A 272 0.65 -1.28 -12.01
CA LEU A 272 0.60 -0.24 -13.03
C LEU A 272 1.51 0.95 -12.69
N VAL A 273 1.52 1.36 -11.41
CA VAL A 273 2.32 2.49 -10.92
C VAL A 273 3.81 2.22 -11.07
N ASP A 274 4.25 0.97 -10.87
CA ASP A 274 5.66 0.58 -10.98
C ASP A 274 6.13 0.71 -12.45
N VAL A 275 5.31 0.28 -13.43
CA VAL A 275 5.61 0.42 -14.86
C VAL A 275 5.64 1.88 -15.32
N LEU A 276 4.69 2.70 -14.86
CA LEU A 276 4.64 4.12 -15.20
C LEU A 276 5.75 4.94 -14.52
N GLY A 277 6.15 4.51 -13.32
CA GLY A 277 7.19 5.19 -12.56
C GLY A 277 8.61 4.82 -12.97
N ALA A 278 8.79 3.72 -13.70
CA ALA A 278 10.07 3.29 -14.22
C ALA A 278 10.38 3.98 -15.56
N GLU A 279 11.62 4.31 -15.79
CA GLU A 279 12.11 4.75 -17.10
C GLU A 279 12.38 3.54 -17.98
N THR A 280 12.98 2.49 -17.44
CA THR A 280 13.28 1.25 -18.16
C THR A 280 12.63 0.06 -17.46
N VAL A 281 12.08 -0.85 -18.26
CA VAL A 281 11.47 -2.09 -17.78
C VAL A 281 12.27 -3.27 -18.32
N LEU A 282 12.95 -3.98 -17.41
CA LEU A 282 13.69 -5.20 -17.72
C LEU A 282 12.77 -6.40 -17.46
N VAL A 283 12.55 -7.24 -18.47
CA VAL A 283 11.64 -8.38 -18.38
C VAL A 283 12.38 -9.68 -18.66
N ALA A 284 12.27 -10.64 -17.75
CA ALA A 284 12.78 -11.98 -18.01
C ALA A 284 11.97 -12.63 -19.16
N ARG A 285 12.65 -13.36 -20.05
CA ARG A 285 11.99 -14.03 -21.19
C ARG A 285 10.80 -14.89 -20.76
N PRO A 286 10.87 -15.75 -19.72
CA PRO A 286 9.72 -16.54 -19.29
C PRO A 286 8.58 -15.70 -18.71
N ALA A 287 8.85 -14.47 -18.25
CA ALA A 287 7.84 -13.57 -17.73
C ALA A 287 6.99 -12.90 -18.82
N LEU A 288 7.45 -12.85 -20.07
CA LEU A 288 6.74 -12.19 -21.17
C LEU A 288 5.37 -12.79 -21.44
N GLU A 289 5.27 -14.11 -21.52
CA GLU A 289 4.00 -14.81 -21.76
C GLU A 289 3.01 -14.58 -20.62
N LEU A 290 3.48 -14.63 -19.37
CA LEU A 290 2.67 -14.37 -18.19
C LEU A 290 2.17 -12.92 -18.16
N LEU A 291 3.00 -11.95 -18.56
CA LEU A 291 2.61 -10.54 -18.67
C LEU A 291 1.59 -10.34 -19.79
N ALA A 292 1.76 -11.01 -20.92
CA ALA A 292 0.81 -10.98 -22.04
C ALA A 292 -0.57 -11.49 -21.63
N ALA A 293 -0.63 -12.62 -20.93
CA ALA A 293 -1.87 -13.18 -20.39
C ALA A 293 -2.53 -12.22 -19.37
N ARG A 294 -1.72 -11.54 -18.58
CA ARG A 294 -2.20 -10.53 -17.62
C ARG A 294 -2.78 -9.28 -18.29
N ALA A 295 -2.21 -8.85 -19.40
CA ALA A 295 -2.67 -7.70 -20.18
C ALA A 295 -3.86 -8.05 -21.10
N ASP A 296 -4.12 -9.34 -21.35
CA ASP A 296 -5.17 -9.75 -22.28
C ASP A 296 -6.58 -9.45 -21.75
N VAL A 297 -7.23 -8.51 -22.43
CA VAL A 297 -8.62 -8.10 -22.16
C VAL A 297 -9.62 -9.13 -22.71
N ALA A 298 -9.25 -9.89 -23.73
CA ALA A 298 -10.13 -10.88 -24.36
C ALA A 298 -10.38 -12.09 -23.43
N ALA A 299 -9.42 -12.45 -22.59
CA ALA A 299 -9.56 -13.50 -21.61
C ALA A 299 -10.72 -13.24 -20.60
N VAL A 300 -11.01 -11.96 -20.30
CA VAL A 300 -12.13 -11.60 -19.43
C VAL A 300 -13.50 -11.88 -20.06
N ARG A 301 -13.58 -11.87 -21.40
CA ARG A 301 -14.83 -12.19 -22.11
C ARG A 301 -15.15 -13.67 -22.08
N LYS A 302 -14.12 -14.53 -22.12
CA LYS A 302 -14.29 -16.00 -22.11
C LYS A 302 -14.73 -16.53 -20.75
N GLY A 303 -14.29 -15.92 -19.64
CA GLY A 303 -14.65 -16.34 -18.28
C GLY A 303 -16.08 -15.98 -17.81
N VAL A 304 -16.85 -15.20 -18.60
CA VAL A 304 -18.25 -14.83 -18.27
C VAL A 304 -19.26 -15.77 -18.97
N MET A 305 -18.80 -16.63 -19.89
CA MET A 305 -19.64 -17.56 -20.65
C MET A 305 -19.48 -19.04 -20.19
N GLY A 306 -18.82 -19.29 -19.08
CA GLY A 306 -18.68 -20.61 -18.48
C GLY A 306 -19.43 -20.72 -17.15
#